data_0c246ee714648fb738f47a0285f41ff0
#
_entry.id   0c246ee714648fb738f47a0285f41ff0
#
_cell.length_a   1.000
_cell.length_b   1.000
_cell.length_c   1.000
_cell.angle_alpha   90.00
_cell.angle_beta   90.00
_cell.angle_gamma   90.00
#
_symmetry.space_group_name_H-M   'P 1'
#
loop_
_entity.id
_entity.type
_entity.pdbx_description
1 polymer ?
#
loop_
_entity_poly.entity_id
_entity_poly.type
_entity_poly.pdbx_seq_one_letter_code
_entity_poly.pdbx_strand_id
1 'polypeptide(L)'
;TLPDNALTEPADESHALWFRKLFSKTEYTVKMQDSYSEDALVSLIAAYDWGNVPPTDAKVVQNEDGSFTIQPEDNGNMVDTQKLSDYTVAQMREGNNTIQMADSDCYKKAAVTAESLEPTLALYNKIGAVEITYDMTDREEIFDPVGTEKLDHATIMDWITTDGDDIT
;
A
#
# COMPACT_ATOMS: atom_id res chain seq x y z
N THR A 1 -35.88 -17.44 -11.40
CA THR A 1 -37.22 -17.65 -12.00
C THR A 1 -37.22 -17.01 -13.37
N LEU A 2 -37.33 -17.84 -14.42
CA LEU A 2 -37.49 -17.38 -15.79
C LEU A 2 -38.77 -16.51 -15.88
N PRO A 3 -38.76 -15.36 -16.56
CA PRO A 3 -39.96 -14.59 -16.74
C PRO A 3 -40.99 -15.39 -17.54
N ASP A 4 -42.27 -15.35 -17.09
CA ASP A 4 -43.38 -16.11 -17.63
C ASP A 4 -43.67 -15.86 -19.14
N ASN A 5 -43.05 -14.86 -19.75
CA ASN A 5 -43.24 -14.55 -21.17
C ASN A 5 -42.15 -15.11 -22.10
N ALA A 6 -41.23 -15.90 -21.59
CA ALA A 6 -40.18 -16.53 -22.42
C ALA A 6 -40.69 -17.72 -23.26
N LEU A 7 -41.90 -18.19 -22.98
CA LEU A 7 -42.51 -19.39 -23.62
C LEU A 7 -43.84 -19.10 -24.33
N THR A 8 -44.28 -17.86 -24.48
CA THR A 8 -45.44 -17.55 -25.29
C THR A 8 -45.05 -17.55 -26.76
N GLU A 9 -45.18 -18.70 -27.40
CA GLU A 9 -45.22 -18.75 -28.86
C GLU A 9 -46.42 -17.98 -29.38
N PRO A 10 -46.29 -17.22 -30.46
CA PRO A 10 -47.47 -16.65 -31.13
C PRO A 10 -48.30 -17.79 -31.68
N ALA A 11 -49.56 -17.88 -31.21
CA ALA A 11 -50.48 -18.98 -31.50
C ALA A 11 -51.02 -19.02 -32.93
N ASP A 12 -50.37 -18.39 -33.89
CA ASP A 12 -50.96 -18.18 -35.24
C ASP A 12 -49.95 -18.47 -36.38
N GLU A 13 -49.13 -19.50 -36.25
CA GLU A 13 -48.35 -19.97 -37.39
C GLU A 13 -49.02 -21.17 -38.08
N SER A 14 -49.33 -21.00 -39.38
CA SER A 14 -49.90 -22.05 -40.20
C SER A 14 -49.03 -23.31 -40.16
N HIS A 15 -49.68 -24.49 -40.09
CA HIS A 15 -48.99 -25.80 -40.03
C HIS A 15 -47.92 -26.04 -41.13
N ALA A 16 -47.93 -25.26 -42.20
CA ALA A 16 -46.93 -25.32 -43.28
C ALA A 16 -45.56 -24.75 -42.86
N LEU A 17 -45.53 -23.81 -41.88
CA LEU A 17 -44.29 -23.21 -41.41
C LEU A 17 -43.60 -24.05 -40.31
N TRP A 18 -44.33 -24.95 -39.67
CA TRP A 18 -43.82 -25.84 -38.65
C TRP A 18 -42.71 -26.77 -39.18
N PHE A 19 -42.90 -27.38 -40.34
CA PHE A 19 -41.92 -28.26 -41.00
C PHE A 19 -40.61 -27.54 -41.37
N ARG A 20 -40.70 -26.26 -41.71
CA ARG A 20 -39.52 -25.42 -42.02
C ARG A 20 -38.70 -25.11 -40.78
N LYS A 21 -39.33 -24.95 -39.63
CA LYS A 21 -38.65 -24.76 -38.35
C LYS A 21 -37.94 -25.99 -37.81
N LEU A 22 -38.44 -27.18 -38.16
CA LEU A 22 -37.83 -28.45 -37.74
C LEU A 22 -36.41 -28.68 -38.30
N PHE A 23 -36.10 -28.05 -39.44
CA PHE A 23 -34.79 -28.13 -40.11
C PHE A 23 -33.95 -26.84 -40.02
N SER A 24 -34.49 -25.82 -39.42
CA SER A 24 -33.71 -24.59 -39.16
C SER A 24 -33.09 -24.65 -37.77
N LYS A 25 -31.77 -24.52 -37.70
CA LYS A 25 -31.05 -24.36 -36.43
C LYS A 25 -31.44 -22.99 -35.89
N THR A 26 -32.32 -22.95 -34.88
CA THR A 26 -32.70 -21.70 -34.22
C THR A 26 -31.71 -21.48 -33.07
N GLU A 27 -30.87 -20.45 -33.20
CA GLU A 27 -29.97 -20.05 -32.12
C GLU A 27 -30.73 -19.05 -31.25
N TYR A 28 -30.94 -19.45 -30.00
CA TYR A 28 -31.50 -18.55 -29.00
C TYR A 28 -30.35 -17.92 -28.22
N THR A 29 -30.15 -16.64 -28.35
CA THR A 29 -29.25 -15.90 -27.47
C THR A 29 -30.03 -15.46 -26.24
N VAL A 30 -29.88 -16.20 -25.16
CA VAL A 30 -30.42 -15.79 -23.85
C VAL A 30 -29.42 -14.82 -23.24
N LYS A 31 -29.80 -13.55 -23.17
CA LYS A 31 -29.06 -12.61 -22.32
C LYS A 31 -29.44 -12.87 -20.89
N MET A 32 -28.57 -13.54 -20.15
CA MET A 32 -28.69 -13.58 -18.70
C MET A 32 -28.44 -12.14 -18.20
N GLN A 33 -29.47 -11.55 -17.63
CA GLN A 33 -29.34 -10.28 -16.94
C GLN A 33 -29.13 -10.62 -15.46
N ASP A 34 -27.86 -10.83 -15.10
CA ASP A 34 -27.49 -10.93 -13.69
C ASP A 34 -27.65 -9.54 -13.07
N SER A 35 -28.71 -9.38 -12.25
CA SER A 35 -28.87 -8.20 -11.43
C SER A 35 -28.25 -8.46 -10.08
N TYR A 36 -27.15 -7.81 -9.77
CA TYR A 36 -26.59 -7.76 -8.44
C TYR A 36 -26.73 -6.33 -7.87
N SER A 37 -26.80 -6.24 -6.57
CA SER A 37 -26.82 -4.94 -5.88
C SER A 37 -25.38 -4.53 -5.58
N GLU A 38 -24.90 -3.48 -6.24
CA GLU A 38 -23.59 -2.91 -5.95
C GLU A 38 -23.49 -2.43 -4.50
N ASP A 39 -24.56 -1.83 -3.96
CA ASP A 39 -24.59 -1.38 -2.56
C ASP A 39 -24.48 -2.54 -1.56
N ALA A 40 -25.11 -3.68 -1.87
CA ALA A 40 -24.99 -4.87 -1.03
C ALA A 40 -23.55 -5.45 -1.08
N LEU A 41 -22.93 -5.45 -2.25
CA LEU A 41 -21.54 -5.88 -2.42
C LEU A 41 -20.56 -4.99 -1.63
N VAL A 42 -20.69 -3.67 -1.78
CA VAL A 42 -19.87 -2.69 -1.04
C VAL A 42 -20.04 -2.88 0.47
N SER A 43 -21.28 -3.06 0.93
CA SER A 43 -21.60 -3.30 2.35
C SER A 43 -20.99 -4.60 2.86
N LEU A 44 -20.98 -5.65 2.06
CA LEU A 44 -20.37 -6.94 2.38
C LEU A 44 -18.85 -6.82 2.53
N ILE A 45 -18.20 -6.15 1.57
CA ILE A 45 -16.74 -5.92 1.58
C ILE A 45 -16.34 -5.07 2.80
N ALA A 46 -17.12 -4.04 3.13
CA ALA A 46 -16.87 -3.17 4.27
C ALA A 46 -17.07 -3.88 5.62
N ALA A 47 -18.01 -4.81 5.68
CA ALA A 47 -18.36 -5.55 6.91
C ALA A 47 -17.46 -6.78 7.14
N TYR A 48 -16.71 -7.23 6.14
CA TYR A 48 -15.87 -8.41 6.26
C TYR A 48 -14.64 -8.13 7.13
N ASP A 49 -14.32 -9.07 8.02
CA ASP A 49 -13.10 -9.00 8.82
C ASP A 49 -11.90 -9.48 7.99
N TRP A 50 -11.12 -8.54 7.50
CA TRP A 50 -9.93 -8.78 6.67
C TRP A 50 -8.69 -9.16 7.50
N GLY A 51 -8.77 -9.19 8.83
CA GLY A 51 -7.63 -9.39 9.70
C GLY A 51 -6.55 -8.32 9.48
N ASN A 52 -6.96 -7.06 9.33
CA ASN A 52 -6.11 -5.95 8.92
C ASN A 52 -4.97 -5.69 9.90
N VAL A 53 -3.74 -5.71 9.37
CA VAL A 53 -2.53 -5.21 10.03
C VAL A 53 -2.15 -3.90 9.32
N PRO A 54 -2.17 -2.76 10.03
CA PRO A 54 -1.84 -1.47 9.41
C PRO A 54 -0.38 -1.43 8.97
N PRO A 55 -0.06 -0.64 7.92
CA PRO A 55 1.32 -0.39 7.54
C PRO A 55 2.05 0.40 8.63
N THR A 56 3.34 0.17 8.73
CA THR A 56 4.26 0.91 9.62
C THR A 56 5.34 1.54 8.74
N ASP A 57 5.57 2.84 8.92
CA ASP A 57 6.56 3.58 8.15
C ASP A 57 7.99 3.21 8.54
N ALA A 58 8.90 3.31 7.57
CA ALA A 58 10.32 3.24 7.83
C ALA A 58 10.77 4.41 8.71
N LYS A 59 11.80 4.18 9.51
CA LYS A 59 12.38 5.22 10.36
C LYS A 59 13.88 5.04 10.53
N VAL A 60 14.60 6.14 10.72
CA VAL A 60 16.00 6.12 11.13
C VAL A 60 16.05 5.87 12.63
N VAL A 61 16.88 4.94 13.06
CA VAL A 61 17.10 4.59 14.47
C VAL A 61 18.57 4.70 14.80
N GLN A 62 18.88 5.23 15.98
CA GLN A 62 20.23 5.28 16.50
C GLN A 62 20.54 3.98 17.22
N ASN A 63 21.70 3.41 16.93
CA ASN A 63 22.22 2.22 17.59
C ASN A 63 22.97 2.59 18.89
N GLU A 64 23.25 1.59 19.72
CA GLU A 64 24.00 1.77 20.97
C GLU A 64 25.43 2.32 20.77
N ASP A 65 26.01 2.08 19.61
CA ASP A 65 27.35 2.57 19.23
C ASP A 65 27.33 4.00 18.65
N GLY A 66 26.16 4.65 18.64
CA GLY A 66 25.96 5.98 18.09
C GLY A 66 25.75 6.05 16.56
N SER A 67 25.90 4.93 15.86
CA SER A 67 25.61 4.89 14.41
C SER A 67 24.10 4.92 14.16
N PHE A 68 23.73 5.29 12.93
CA PHE A 68 22.34 5.28 12.51
C PHE A 68 22.08 4.19 11.49
N THR A 69 20.90 3.57 11.60
CA THR A 69 20.41 2.58 10.63
C THR A 69 18.95 2.85 10.31
N ILE A 70 18.48 2.35 9.17
CA ILE A 70 17.07 2.40 8.80
C ILE A 70 16.41 1.12 9.31
N GLN A 71 15.35 1.30 10.14
CA GLN A 71 14.38 0.26 10.34
C GLN A 71 13.40 0.31 9.18
N PRO A 72 13.31 -0.76 8.35
CA PRO A 72 12.48 -0.73 7.14
C PRO A 72 10.99 -0.67 7.50
N GLU A 73 10.22 -0.21 6.54
CA GLU A 73 8.78 -0.24 6.59
C GLU A 73 8.22 -1.66 6.59
N ASP A 74 7.04 -1.80 7.19
CA ASP A 74 6.20 -2.98 7.05
C ASP A 74 4.87 -2.55 6.42
N ASN A 75 4.58 -3.04 5.22
CA ASN A 75 3.34 -2.70 4.53
C ASN A 75 2.11 -3.37 5.15
N GLY A 76 2.30 -4.35 6.03
CA GLY A 76 1.18 -5.07 6.62
C GLY A 76 0.27 -5.71 5.56
N ASN A 77 -1.03 -5.75 5.87
CA ASN A 77 -2.04 -6.29 4.95
C ASN A 77 -3.37 -5.52 4.99
N MET A 78 -3.34 -4.27 5.43
CA MET A 78 -4.56 -3.47 5.58
C MET A 78 -5.22 -3.21 4.23
N VAL A 79 -6.49 -3.62 4.10
CA VAL A 79 -7.27 -3.48 2.87
C VAL A 79 -7.95 -2.10 2.83
N ASP A 80 -7.82 -1.41 1.71
CA ASP A 80 -8.65 -0.27 1.34
C ASP A 80 -9.95 -0.79 0.72
N THR A 81 -10.99 -0.85 1.53
CA THR A 81 -12.29 -1.43 1.14
C THR A 81 -12.95 -0.66 0.01
N GLN A 82 -12.69 0.64 -0.14
CA GLN A 82 -13.23 1.43 -1.25
C GLN A 82 -12.58 1.00 -2.57
N LYS A 83 -11.24 0.97 -2.63
CA LYS A 83 -10.50 0.51 -3.82
C LYS A 83 -10.89 -0.92 -4.21
N LEU A 84 -11.00 -1.82 -3.21
CA LEU A 84 -11.41 -3.19 -3.46
C LEU A 84 -12.83 -3.26 -4.01
N SER A 85 -13.76 -2.46 -3.48
CA SER A 85 -15.14 -2.42 -3.96
C SER A 85 -15.21 -1.92 -5.40
N ASP A 86 -14.52 -0.82 -5.72
CA ASP A 86 -14.50 -0.25 -7.07
C ASP A 86 -13.91 -1.25 -8.08
N TYR A 87 -12.82 -1.91 -7.73
CA TYR A 87 -12.21 -2.95 -8.55
C TYR A 87 -13.15 -4.15 -8.75
N THR A 88 -13.77 -4.62 -7.67
CA THR A 88 -14.69 -5.75 -7.71
C THR A 88 -15.88 -5.47 -8.61
N VAL A 89 -16.50 -4.30 -8.49
CA VAL A 89 -17.61 -3.87 -9.34
C VAL A 89 -17.19 -3.82 -10.81
N ALA A 90 -15.99 -3.28 -11.11
CA ALA A 90 -15.48 -3.23 -12.47
C ALA A 90 -15.31 -4.64 -13.06
N GLN A 91 -14.69 -5.57 -12.31
CA GLN A 91 -14.50 -6.95 -12.75
C GLN A 91 -15.81 -7.71 -12.97
N MET A 92 -16.80 -7.49 -12.09
CA MET A 92 -18.13 -8.09 -12.26
C MET A 92 -18.86 -7.58 -13.49
N ARG A 93 -18.71 -6.29 -13.81
CA ARG A 93 -19.27 -5.72 -15.05
C ARG A 93 -18.65 -6.31 -16.33
N GLU A 94 -17.40 -6.72 -16.25
CA GLU A 94 -16.69 -7.43 -17.33
C GLU A 94 -17.05 -8.91 -17.41
N GLY A 95 -17.81 -9.45 -16.43
CA GLY A 95 -18.22 -10.83 -16.37
C GLY A 95 -17.21 -11.76 -15.68
N ASN A 96 -16.22 -11.19 -15.00
CA ASN A 96 -15.25 -11.95 -14.21
C ASN A 96 -15.88 -12.40 -12.89
N ASN A 97 -15.76 -13.68 -12.58
CA ASN A 97 -16.28 -14.29 -11.35
C ASN A 97 -15.20 -14.62 -10.32
N THR A 98 -13.96 -14.31 -10.63
CA THR A 98 -12.80 -14.51 -9.76
C THR A 98 -11.97 -13.23 -9.75
N ILE A 99 -11.63 -12.76 -8.56
CA ILE A 99 -10.88 -11.53 -8.35
C ILE A 99 -9.57 -11.88 -7.66
N GLN A 100 -8.47 -11.46 -8.27
CA GLN A 100 -7.15 -11.54 -7.67
C GLN A 100 -6.88 -10.25 -6.91
N MET A 101 -6.80 -10.32 -5.60
CA MET A 101 -6.60 -9.13 -4.76
C MET A 101 -5.25 -8.45 -5.03
N ALA A 102 -4.24 -9.20 -5.44
CA ALA A 102 -2.93 -8.65 -5.81
C ALA A 102 -3.00 -7.66 -6.98
N ASP A 103 -3.96 -7.84 -7.89
CA ASP A 103 -4.12 -6.98 -9.08
C ASP A 103 -4.96 -5.73 -8.79
N SER A 104 -5.61 -5.68 -7.63
CA SER A 104 -6.53 -4.59 -7.28
C SER A 104 -5.85 -3.34 -6.74
N ASP A 105 -4.56 -3.41 -6.38
CA ASP A 105 -3.83 -2.37 -5.62
C ASP A 105 -4.60 -1.86 -4.39
N CYS A 106 -5.38 -2.75 -3.78
CA CYS A 106 -6.24 -2.40 -2.65
C CYS A 106 -5.54 -2.45 -1.28
N TYR A 107 -4.29 -2.91 -1.22
CA TYR A 107 -3.55 -2.89 0.03
C TYR A 107 -2.95 -1.52 0.29
N LYS A 108 -3.16 -1.00 1.51
CA LYS A 108 -2.49 0.22 1.97
C LYS A 108 -1.00 -0.06 2.12
N LYS A 109 -0.20 0.91 1.75
CA LYS A 109 1.27 0.85 1.85
C LYS A 109 1.75 1.89 2.85
N ALA A 110 2.92 1.67 3.41
CA ALA A 110 3.62 2.65 4.22
C ALA A 110 3.84 3.95 3.42
N ALA A 111 3.74 5.08 4.10
CA ALA A 111 3.94 6.39 3.49
C ALA A 111 5.44 6.71 3.34
N VAL A 112 6.26 6.27 4.30
CA VAL A 112 7.71 6.44 4.30
C VAL A 112 8.37 5.09 4.06
N THR A 113 9.22 5.01 3.05
CA THR A 113 9.97 3.80 2.70
C THR A 113 11.44 3.92 3.12
N ALA A 114 12.11 2.78 3.30
CA ALA A 114 13.54 2.75 3.59
C ALA A 114 14.35 3.49 2.52
N GLU A 115 13.99 3.33 1.24
CA GLU A 115 14.63 4.03 0.13
C GLU A 115 14.52 5.56 0.25
N SER A 116 13.38 6.06 0.71
CA SER A 116 13.16 7.51 0.88
C SER A 116 14.02 8.12 2.00
N LEU A 117 14.45 7.29 2.97
CA LEU A 117 15.27 7.71 4.10
C LEU A 117 16.78 7.55 3.88
N GLU A 118 17.23 6.92 2.78
CA GLU A 118 18.66 6.77 2.49
C GLU A 118 19.45 8.10 2.49
N PRO A 119 18.94 9.21 1.90
CA PRO A 119 19.63 10.50 1.95
C PRO A 119 19.75 11.04 3.38
N THR A 120 18.72 10.87 4.19
CA THR A 120 18.71 11.28 5.60
C THR A 120 19.71 10.47 6.40
N LEU A 121 19.75 9.15 6.22
CA LEU A 121 20.72 8.27 6.85
C LEU A 121 22.16 8.67 6.49
N ALA A 122 22.42 8.95 5.21
CA ALA A 122 23.74 9.39 4.75
C ALA A 122 24.16 10.71 5.41
N LEU A 123 23.22 11.64 5.59
CA LEU A 123 23.45 12.90 6.27
C LEU A 123 23.81 12.67 7.74
N TYR A 124 23.04 11.85 8.45
CA TYR A 124 23.27 11.53 9.87
C TYR A 124 24.64 10.89 10.08
N ASN A 125 24.98 9.90 9.28
CA ASN A 125 26.28 9.25 9.36
C ASN A 125 27.44 10.20 9.00
N LYS A 126 27.21 11.14 8.06
CA LYS A 126 28.22 12.15 7.72
C LYS A 126 28.47 13.13 8.87
N ILE A 127 27.42 13.59 9.54
CA ILE A 127 27.53 14.49 10.70
C ILE A 127 28.22 13.75 11.85
N GLY A 128 27.81 12.51 12.12
CA GLY A 128 28.42 11.69 13.16
C GLY A 128 29.88 11.32 12.94
N ALA A 129 30.35 11.36 11.69
CA ALA A 129 31.76 11.10 11.38
C ALA A 129 32.66 12.32 11.57
N VAL A 130 32.14 13.48 11.94
CA VAL A 130 32.93 14.69 12.18
C VAL A 130 33.71 14.53 13.49
N GLU A 131 35.01 14.69 13.40
CA GLU A 131 35.91 14.80 14.55
C GLU A 131 36.62 16.16 14.51
N ILE A 132 36.53 16.93 15.58
CA ILE A 132 37.19 18.22 15.69
C ILE A 132 38.22 18.12 16.83
N THR A 133 39.46 18.36 16.51
CA THR A 133 40.52 18.39 17.51
C THR A 133 40.92 19.84 17.73
N TYR A 134 40.84 20.29 18.94
CA TYR A 134 41.38 21.58 19.36
C TYR A 134 42.79 21.36 19.90
N ASP A 135 43.77 21.94 19.25
CA ASP A 135 45.16 21.96 19.75
C ASP A 135 45.43 23.30 20.45
N MET A 136 45.58 23.22 21.75
CA MET A 136 45.83 24.37 22.61
C MET A 136 47.24 24.37 23.18
N THR A 137 48.16 23.58 22.57
CA THR A 137 49.54 23.44 23.07
C THR A 137 50.38 24.68 22.90
N ASP A 138 49.90 25.67 22.12
CA ASP A 138 50.58 26.98 21.88
C ASP A 138 50.24 28.04 22.95
N ARG A 139 49.36 27.72 23.92
CA ARG A 139 49.00 28.64 24.99
C ARG A 139 49.96 28.50 26.17
N GLU A 140 50.45 29.64 26.66
CA GLU A 140 51.15 29.70 27.96
C GLU A 140 50.18 29.31 29.11
N GLU A 141 50.68 28.57 30.07
CA GLU A 141 49.96 27.99 31.20
C GLU A 141 49.23 29.03 32.06
N ILE A 142 48.11 29.59 31.65
CA ILE A 142 47.26 30.42 32.50
C ILE A 142 46.02 29.66 32.95
N PHE A 143 45.66 28.58 32.27
CA PHE A 143 44.53 27.75 32.61
C PHE A 143 44.88 26.29 32.38
N ASP A 144 44.66 25.44 33.38
CA ASP A 144 44.66 23.98 33.27
C ASP A 144 43.27 23.57 32.69
N PRO A 145 43.23 22.73 31.62
CA PRO A 145 44.28 21.88 31.07
C PRO A 145 44.92 22.40 29.77
N VAL A 146 46.25 22.44 29.74
CA VAL A 146 47.04 22.61 28.53
C VAL A 146 47.01 21.25 27.77
N GLY A 147 46.44 21.21 26.60
CA GLY A 147 46.37 19.95 25.83
C GLY A 147 45.55 20.04 24.57
N THR A 148 45.25 18.87 24.05
CA THR A 148 44.31 18.73 22.94
C THR A 148 42.96 18.27 23.48
N GLU A 149 41.92 18.93 23.07
CA GLU A 149 40.53 18.57 23.36
C GLU A 149 39.89 18.07 22.07
N LYS A 150 39.17 16.97 22.16
CA LYS A 150 38.48 16.38 21.02
C LYS A 150 36.98 16.46 21.24
N LEU A 151 36.31 17.03 20.26
CA LEU A 151 34.89 16.76 20.05
C LEU A 151 34.77 15.49 19.21
N ASP A 152 34.53 14.42 19.86
CA ASP A 152 34.39 13.12 19.23
C ASP A 152 32.95 12.82 18.77
N HIS A 153 32.79 11.69 18.10
CA HIS A 153 31.51 11.21 17.61
C HIS A 153 30.45 11.16 18.71
N ALA A 154 30.78 10.67 19.90
CA ALA A 154 29.82 10.53 21.01
C ALA A 154 29.30 11.90 21.47
N THR A 155 30.20 12.90 21.63
CA THR A 155 29.84 14.25 22.03
C THR A 155 28.96 14.94 20.99
N ILE A 156 29.28 14.76 19.69
CA ILE A 156 28.50 15.37 18.60
C ILE A 156 27.11 14.69 18.53
N MET A 157 27.04 13.39 18.71
CA MET A 157 25.78 12.66 18.71
C MET A 157 24.84 13.04 19.86
N ASP A 158 25.39 13.33 21.04
CA ASP A 158 24.62 13.80 22.20
C ASP A 158 23.96 15.19 21.95
N TRP A 159 24.51 15.95 21.02
CA TRP A 159 23.97 17.26 20.65
C TRP A 159 22.94 17.22 19.53
N ILE A 160 22.89 16.11 18.77
CA ILE A 160 21.93 15.95 17.70
C ILE A 160 20.58 15.63 18.31
N THR A 161 19.65 16.56 18.16
CA THR A 161 18.24 16.32 18.45
C THR A 161 17.48 16.12 17.15
N THR A 162 16.56 15.17 17.14
CA THR A 162 15.67 14.94 16.01
C THR A 162 14.27 15.42 16.37
N ASP A 163 13.67 16.23 15.51
CA ASP A 163 12.25 16.57 15.58
C ASP A 163 11.56 16.00 14.34
N GLY A 164 11.00 14.77 14.52
CA GLY A 164 10.52 13.99 13.41
C GLY A 164 11.67 13.51 12.51
N ASP A 165 11.63 13.87 11.23
CA ASP A 165 12.65 13.50 10.23
C ASP A 165 13.76 14.56 10.08
N ASP A 166 13.66 15.68 10.78
CA ASP A 166 14.62 16.79 10.71
C ASP A 166 15.61 16.77 11.89
N ILE A 167 16.89 17.04 11.55
CA ILE A 167 17.95 17.28 12.55
C ILE A 167 17.86 18.75 12.97
N THR A 168 17.76 19.00 14.25
CA THR A 168 17.85 20.34 14.86
C THR A 168 19.05 20.46 15.75
#